data_88a2a61ef5a1bb621c6bca1803a0b9ad
#
_entry.id   88a2a61ef5a1bb621c6bca1803a0b9ad
#
_cell.length_a   1.000
_cell.length_b   1.000
_cell.length_c   1.000
_cell.angle_alpha   90.00
_cell.angle_beta   90.00
_cell.angle_gamma   90.00
#
_symmetry.space_group_name_H-M   'P 1'
#
loop_
_entity.id
_entity.type
_entity.pdbx_description
1 polymer ?
#
loop_
_entity_poly.entity_id
_entity_poly.type
_entity_poly.pdbx_seq_one_letter_code
_entity_poly.pdbx_strand_id
1 'polypeptide(L)'
;WHDTCAYACAFPPLRDKVVLNIADGLTGCFDGGPAANPQFICHYNTILAGSDPVAVDRIGYDMVIAKRIEEGVQEEEKAGARAFMDMAQEFKLGVADKEKIELVEIDLQA
;
A
#
# COMPACT_ATOMS: atom_id res chain seq x y z
N TRP A 1 -5.63 -14.88 3.17
CA TRP A 1 -4.52 -14.00 3.61
C TRP A 1 -4.93 -12.53 3.59
N HIS A 2 -5.53 -12.05 2.51
CA HIS A 2 -5.86 -10.62 2.37
C HIS A 2 -6.80 -10.11 3.47
N ASP A 3 -7.82 -10.89 3.80
CA ASP A 3 -8.80 -10.52 4.82
C ASP A 3 -8.20 -10.43 6.24
N THR A 4 -7.17 -11.23 6.51
CA THR A 4 -6.51 -11.27 7.82
C THR A 4 -5.93 -9.91 8.22
N CYS A 5 -5.38 -9.15 7.28
CA CYS A 5 -4.83 -7.82 7.55
C CYS A 5 -5.91 -6.86 8.06
N ALA A 6 -7.07 -6.83 7.39
CA ALA A 6 -8.18 -5.98 7.80
C ALA A 6 -8.70 -6.34 9.20
N TYR A 7 -8.89 -7.62 9.48
CA TYR A 7 -9.31 -8.10 10.81
C TYR A 7 -8.28 -7.78 11.90
N ALA A 8 -7.00 -8.02 11.63
CA ALA A 8 -5.94 -7.72 12.59
C ALA A 8 -5.87 -6.22 12.92
N CYS A 9 -5.94 -5.37 11.91
CA CYS A 9 -5.95 -3.92 12.10
C CYS A 9 -7.23 -3.41 12.77
N ALA A 10 -8.35 -4.11 12.61
CA ALA A 10 -9.61 -3.78 13.26
C ALA A 10 -9.67 -4.17 14.74
N PHE A 11 -8.73 -4.99 15.21
CA PHE A 11 -8.65 -5.42 16.61
C PHE A 11 -8.50 -4.20 17.53
N PRO A 12 -9.45 -3.94 18.47
CA PRO A 12 -9.51 -2.69 19.21
C PRO A 12 -8.22 -2.27 19.91
N PRO A 13 -7.46 -3.17 20.55
CA PRO A 13 -6.18 -2.80 21.17
C PRO A 13 -5.13 -2.25 20.20
N LEU A 14 -5.24 -2.55 18.91
CA LEU A 14 -4.35 -2.03 17.88
C LEU A 14 -4.91 -0.74 17.27
N ARG A 15 -6.14 -0.78 16.76
CA ARG A 15 -6.74 0.35 16.02
C ARG A 15 -6.84 1.63 16.86
N ASP A 16 -7.09 1.50 18.15
CA ASP A 16 -7.27 2.65 19.05
C ASP A 16 -5.94 3.28 19.50
N LYS A 17 -4.80 2.68 19.12
CA LYS A 17 -3.47 3.11 19.56
C LYS A 17 -2.54 3.51 18.43
N VAL A 18 -2.81 3.08 17.20
CA VAL A 18 -1.99 3.43 16.04
C VAL A 18 -2.29 4.87 15.64
N VAL A 19 -1.24 5.70 15.64
CA VAL A 19 -1.34 7.14 15.31
C VAL A 19 -0.54 7.52 14.07
N LEU A 20 0.39 6.66 13.65
CA LEU A 20 1.24 6.89 12.49
C LEU A 20 1.57 5.56 11.82
N ASN A 21 1.50 5.55 10.50
CA ASN A 21 1.90 4.44 9.66
C ASN A 21 3.00 4.92 8.71
N ILE A 22 4.07 4.16 8.61
CA ILE A 22 5.19 4.47 7.72
C ILE A 22 5.45 3.24 6.85
N ALA A 23 5.50 3.45 5.54
CA ALA A 23 5.89 2.42 4.58
C ALA A 23 7.22 2.81 3.93
N ASP A 24 8.21 1.92 4.06
CA ASP A 24 9.51 2.06 3.43
C ASP A 24 9.41 1.57 1.97
N GLY A 25 9.54 2.51 1.07
CA GLY A 25 9.60 2.28 -0.38
C GLY A 25 10.94 2.71 -0.99
N LEU A 26 12.02 2.73 -0.22
CA LEU A 26 13.34 3.03 -0.79
C LEU A 26 13.73 1.95 -1.81
N THR A 27 13.63 0.71 -1.40
CA THR A 27 13.83 -0.46 -2.28
C THR A 27 12.69 -1.42 -2.08
N GLY A 28 12.10 -1.88 -3.18
CA GLY A 28 10.99 -2.82 -3.15
C GLY A 28 11.16 -3.95 -4.15
N CYS A 29 10.28 -4.93 -4.03
CA CYS A 29 10.18 -6.05 -4.96
C CYS A 29 8.77 -6.03 -5.57
N PHE A 30 8.67 -5.76 -6.85
CA PHE A 30 7.36 -5.58 -7.51
C PHE A 30 6.70 -6.88 -7.96
N ASP A 31 7.42 -8.00 -7.94
CA ASP A 31 6.90 -9.34 -8.27
C ASP A 31 7.73 -10.45 -7.62
N GLY A 32 7.24 -11.71 -7.72
CA GLY A 32 7.98 -12.89 -7.27
C GLY A 32 8.01 -13.12 -5.76
N GLY A 33 7.17 -12.39 -4.99
CA GLY A 33 7.07 -12.59 -3.55
C GLY A 33 6.63 -14.00 -3.12
N PRO A 34 6.66 -14.31 -1.80
CA PRO A 34 6.83 -13.40 -0.66
C PRO A 34 8.28 -13.03 -0.31
N ALA A 35 9.27 -13.78 -0.75
CA ALA A 35 10.67 -13.47 -0.53
C ALA A 35 11.18 -12.47 -1.58
N ALA A 36 12.24 -11.70 -1.24
CA ALA A 36 12.87 -10.82 -2.19
C ALA A 36 13.45 -11.62 -3.35
N ASN A 37 13.08 -11.24 -4.56
CA ASN A 37 13.59 -11.84 -5.79
C ASN A 37 14.43 -10.81 -6.54
N PRO A 38 15.75 -11.05 -6.73
CA PRO A 38 16.65 -10.09 -7.36
C PRO A 38 16.21 -9.60 -8.74
N GLN A 39 15.45 -10.41 -9.47
CA GLN A 39 14.94 -10.04 -10.81
C GLN A 39 13.89 -8.93 -10.76
N PHE A 40 13.21 -8.77 -9.63
CA PHE A 40 12.07 -7.88 -9.47
C PHE A 40 12.32 -6.79 -8.41
N ILE A 41 13.58 -6.57 -8.05
CA ILE A 41 13.95 -5.48 -7.15
C ILE A 41 13.98 -4.17 -7.94
N CYS A 42 13.39 -3.13 -7.37
CA CYS A 42 13.44 -1.78 -7.89
C CYS A 42 13.58 -0.75 -6.76
N HIS A 43 13.95 0.46 -7.14
CA HIS A 43 14.09 1.57 -6.21
C HIS A 43 12.95 2.57 -6.45
N TYR A 44 11.98 2.63 -5.54
CA TYR A 44 10.95 3.66 -5.59
C TYR A 44 11.45 4.98 -5.00
N ASN A 45 12.51 4.92 -4.16
CA ASN A 45 13.12 6.09 -3.50
C ASN A 45 12.09 6.94 -2.75
N THR A 46 11.11 6.29 -2.17
CA THR A 46 9.95 6.94 -1.56
C THR A 46 9.70 6.38 -0.18
N ILE A 47 9.36 7.25 0.76
CA ILE A 47 8.80 6.88 2.06
C ILE A 47 7.37 7.43 2.10
N LEU A 48 6.42 6.59 2.44
CA LEU A 48 5.03 6.98 2.67
C LEU A 48 4.80 7.09 4.18
N ALA A 49 4.10 8.13 4.59
CA ALA A 49 3.70 8.30 5.99
C ALA A 49 2.30 8.88 6.08
N GLY A 50 1.50 8.40 7.01
CA GLY A 50 0.16 8.90 7.23
C GLY A 50 -0.49 8.35 8.48
N SER A 51 -1.50 9.04 8.98
CA SER A 51 -2.31 8.57 10.11
C SER A 51 -3.38 7.54 9.69
N ASP A 52 -3.70 7.48 8.40
CA ASP A 52 -4.67 6.54 7.84
C ASP A 52 -3.92 5.35 7.22
N PRO A 53 -3.99 4.14 7.83
CA PRO A 53 -3.29 2.97 7.34
C PRO A 53 -3.77 2.51 5.96
N VAL A 54 -5.07 2.67 5.68
CA VAL A 54 -5.66 2.24 4.41
C VAL A 54 -5.23 3.17 3.29
N ALA A 55 -5.16 4.47 3.54
CA ALA A 55 -4.67 5.45 2.59
C ALA A 55 -3.18 5.23 2.25
N VAL A 56 -2.35 4.93 3.25
CA VAL A 56 -0.92 4.60 3.04
C VAL A 56 -0.79 3.35 2.18
N ASP A 57 -1.53 2.29 2.49
CA ASP A 57 -1.55 1.05 1.70
C ASP A 57 -2.06 1.28 0.27
N ARG A 58 -3.09 2.13 0.11
CA ARG A 58 -3.63 2.44 -1.21
C ARG A 58 -2.60 3.10 -2.11
N ILE A 59 -1.87 4.08 -1.60
CA ILE A 59 -0.84 4.76 -2.38
C ILE A 59 0.32 3.81 -2.69
N GLY A 60 0.79 3.04 -1.70
CA GLY A 60 1.84 2.03 -1.91
C GLY A 60 1.44 0.95 -2.91
N TYR A 61 0.20 0.47 -2.84
CA TYR A 61 -0.35 -0.48 -3.81
C TYR A 61 -0.33 0.09 -5.24
N ASP A 62 -0.80 1.32 -5.42
CA ASP A 62 -0.81 1.96 -6.74
C ASP A 62 0.61 2.09 -7.32
N MET A 63 1.61 2.37 -6.48
CA MET A 63 3.03 2.43 -6.90
C MET A 63 3.53 1.07 -7.40
N VAL A 64 3.20 0.00 -6.67
CA VAL A 64 3.59 -1.36 -7.08
C VAL A 64 2.90 -1.78 -8.37
N ILE A 65 1.60 -1.53 -8.51
CA ILE A 65 0.85 -1.86 -9.72
C ILE A 65 1.39 -1.09 -10.94
N ALA A 66 1.66 0.21 -10.78
CA ALA A 66 2.25 1.01 -11.85
C ALA A 66 3.59 0.44 -12.32
N LYS A 67 4.44 0.00 -11.38
CA LYS A 67 5.72 -0.63 -11.71
C LYS A 67 5.55 -1.97 -12.42
N ARG A 68 4.61 -2.80 -11.99
CA ARG A 68 4.31 -4.08 -12.65
C ARG A 68 3.84 -3.90 -14.08
N ILE A 69 3.03 -2.87 -14.34
CA ILE A 69 2.57 -2.53 -15.69
C ILE A 69 3.74 -2.02 -16.54
N GLU A 70 4.55 -1.11 -15.99
CA GLU A 70 5.75 -0.58 -16.66
C GLU A 70 6.71 -1.69 -17.10
N GLU A 71 6.92 -2.69 -16.25
CA GLU A 71 7.82 -3.82 -16.50
C GLU A 71 7.17 -4.97 -17.31
N GLY A 72 5.92 -4.81 -17.71
CA GLY A 72 5.20 -5.81 -18.51
C GLY A 72 4.83 -7.09 -17.77
N VAL A 73 4.83 -7.07 -16.43
CA VAL A 73 4.43 -8.22 -15.61
C VAL A 73 2.91 -8.44 -15.65
N GLN A 74 2.17 -7.37 -15.83
CA GLN A 74 0.72 -7.38 -16.03
C GLN A 74 0.30 -6.20 -16.92
N GLU A 75 -0.80 -6.36 -17.64
CA GLU A 75 -1.31 -5.30 -18.54
C GLU A 75 -2.19 -4.31 -17.78
N GLU A 76 -2.95 -4.80 -16.81
CA GLU A 76 -3.89 -4.01 -16.04
C GLU A 76 -4.03 -4.55 -14.60
N GLU A 77 -4.67 -3.79 -13.74
CA GLU A 77 -5.02 -4.25 -12.39
C GLU A 77 -6.02 -5.40 -12.45
N LYS A 78 -5.74 -6.47 -11.70
CA LYS A 78 -6.63 -7.64 -11.64
C LYS A 78 -7.90 -7.31 -10.86
N ALA A 79 -9.03 -7.80 -11.35
CA ALA A 79 -10.31 -7.66 -10.66
C ALA A 79 -10.23 -8.23 -9.23
N GLY A 80 -10.76 -7.47 -8.27
CA GLY A 80 -10.76 -7.87 -6.85
C GLY A 80 -9.42 -7.75 -6.13
N ALA A 81 -8.37 -7.28 -6.78
CA ALA A 81 -7.05 -7.15 -6.16
C ALA A 81 -7.03 -6.21 -4.94
N ARG A 82 -7.96 -5.26 -4.88
CA ARG A 82 -8.11 -4.29 -3.77
C ARG A 82 -9.16 -4.69 -2.73
N ALA A 83 -9.74 -5.87 -2.81
CA ALA A 83 -10.84 -6.28 -1.93
C ALA A 83 -10.50 -6.16 -0.44
N PHE A 84 -9.25 -6.40 -0.04
CA PHE A 84 -8.81 -6.26 1.35
C PHE A 84 -8.82 -4.80 1.83
N MET A 85 -8.54 -3.84 0.94
CA MET A 85 -8.62 -2.41 1.26
C MET A 85 -10.06 -1.95 1.35
N ASP A 86 -10.93 -2.44 0.49
CA ASP A 86 -12.36 -2.16 0.54
C ASP A 86 -12.96 -2.68 1.84
N MET A 87 -12.59 -3.89 2.27
CA MET A 87 -12.97 -4.46 3.57
C MET A 87 -12.45 -3.60 4.73
N ALA A 88 -11.21 -3.15 4.67
CA ALA A 88 -10.65 -2.27 5.71
C ALA A 88 -11.42 -0.93 5.79
N GLN A 89 -11.87 -0.40 4.67
CA GLN A 89 -12.74 0.78 4.63
C GLN A 89 -14.12 0.50 5.23
N GLU A 90 -14.71 -0.66 4.95
CA GLU A 90 -15.97 -1.10 5.59
C GLU A 90 -15.83 -1.20 7.12
N PHE A 91 -14.68 -1.65 7.60
CA PHE A 91 -14.36 -1.67 9.04
C PHE A 91 -14.03 -0.29 9.62
N LYS A 92 -14.12 0.78 8.82
CA LYS A 92 -13.81 2.16 9.21
C LYS A 92 -12.37 2.33 9.72
N LEU A 93 -11.44 1.61 9.12
CA LEU A 93 -10.01 1.72 9.42
C LEU A 93 -9.34 2.87 8.69
N GLY A 94 -9.90 3.28 7.55
CA GLY A 94 -9.38 4.36 6.74
C GLY A 94 -10.06 4.45 5.38
N VAL A 95 -9.45 5.17 4.45
CA VAL A 95 -10.00 5.49 3.14
C VAL A 95 -9.23 4.78 2.03
N ALA A 96 -9.92 3.90 1.30
CA ALA A 96 -9.37 3.19 0.15
C ALA A 96 -9.60 3.93 -1.19
N ASP A 97 -10.55 4.86 -1.23
CA ASP A 97 -10.87 5.64 -2.41
C ASP A 97 -9.79 6.72 -2.63
N LYS A 98 -9.02 6.55 -3.70
CA LYS A 98 -7.90 7.44 -4.03
C LYS A 98 -8.32 8.91 -4.18
N GLU A 99 -9.52 9.15 -4.70
CA GLU A 99 -10.02 10.53 -4.90
C GLU A 99 -10.31 11.26 -3.59
N LYS A 100 -10.44 10.52 -2.49
CA LYS A 100 -10.66 11.05 -1.15
C LYS A 100 -9.38 11.13 -0.30
N ILE A 101 -8.25 10.72 -0.86
CA ILE A 101 -6.96 10.77 -0.19
C ILE A 101 -6.25 12.06 -0.57
N GLU A 102 -5.93 12.89 0.42
CA GLU A 102 -5.04 14.03 0.24
C GLU A 102 -3.59 13.55 0.27
N LEU A 103 -2.94 13.56 -0.90
CA LEU A 103 -1.53 13.19 -1.04
C LEU A 103 -0.67 14.46 -1.13
N VAL A 104 0.24 14.61 -0.17
CA VAL A 104 1.25 15.66 -0.19
C VAL A 104 2.59 15.06 -0.58
N GLU A 105 3.15 15.51 -1.68
CA GLU A 105 4.47 15.09 -2.16
C GLU A 105 5.53 16.10 -1.79
N ILE A 106 6.62 15.62 -1.21
CA ILE A 106 7.78 16.45 -0.86
C ILE A 106 8.99 15.85 -1.55
N ASP A 107 9.61 16.62 -2.44
CA ASP A 107 10.87 16.24 -3.07
C ASP A 107 12.02 16.67 -2.15
N LEU A 108 12.80 15.67 -1.73
CA LEU A 108 13.97 15.88 -0.85
C LEU A 108 15.27 16.02 -1.62
N GLN A 109 15.23 16.16 -2.93
CA GLN A 109 16.45 16.40 -3.73
C GLN A 109 17.02 17.78 -3.39
N ALA A 110 18.23 17.74 -2.91
CA ALA A 110 18.98 18.94 -2.64
C ALA A 110 19.56 19.55 -3.92
#